data_9d94cd7c6e4d1f2d21b606387826c723
#
_entry.id   9d94cd7c6e4d1f2d21b606387826c723
#
_cell.length_a   1.000
_cell.length_b   1.000
_cell.length_c   1.000
_cell.angle_alpha   90.00
_cell.angle_beta   90.00
_cell.angle_gamma   90.00
#
_symmetry.space_group_name_H-M   'P 1'
#
loop_
_entity.id
_entity.type
_entity.pdbx_description
1 polymer ?
#
loop_
_entity_poly.entity_id
_entity_poly.type
_entity_poly.pdbx_seq_one_letter_code
_entity_poly.pdbx_strand_id
1 'polypeptide(L)'
;MKTTVREIYASPEEFSEQEVYISGWIRTIRSSNVFGFIEINDGTFFKNIQVVFESEFIDNYKQIASMNVGAALNITGKLVLTPDAKQPFEVKAAKIEIEGMSTSDYPLQKKRHSLEFLRTIAHLRPRTNTFSAVFRVRSLAAYAIHKFFNERGFVYTHTPIITGSDCEGAGEMFRVTTIDPANPPMKDGKVDYSEDFFGKSTNLTVSGQLNAETYAMAFRNVYTFGPTFRAENSNTTRHAAEFWMIEPEIAFADLEDDMNLAEDMLKFVINYVLENAPEEMQFFNSFIDKGLLDRLHSIVNSDFGRVTYTEAIELLKKNNANFDYHVEWGSDLQTEHERYLTEEIFKRPVFVTDYPKEIKAFYMRLNDDGKTVAAMDCLVPGIGEIIGGSQREERYDVLTSRMKELNLKEEDYSWYLDLRRYGGTKHAGYGLGFERAVMYLTGMSNIRDVLPFPRTVGNAEF
;
A
#
# COMPACT_ATOMS: atom_id res chain seq x y z
N MET A 1 18.59 30.40 -8.40
CA MET A 1 17.69 29.22 -8.50
C MET A 1 17.39 28.76 -7.09
N LYS A 2 16.17 28.28 -6.78
CA LYS A 2 15.89 27.70 -5.45
C LYS A 2 16.66 26.38 -5.34
N THR A 3 17.44 26.22 -4.28
CA THR A 3 18.21 25.01 -4.00
C THR A 3 17.37 24.08 -3.12
N THR A 4 17.26 22.81 -3.45
CA THR A 4 16.53 21.84 -2.63
C THR A 4 17.46 21.15 -1.63
N VAL A 5 16.92 20.76 -0.49
CA VAL A 5 17.66 19.97 0.51
C VAL A 5 18.12 18.64 -0.10
N ARG A 6 17.32 18.05 -0.99
CA ARG A 6 17.69 16.83 -1.72
C ARG A 6 18.96 16.99 -2.56
N GLU A 7 19.07 18.09 -3.32
CA GLU A 7 20.27 18.38 -4.15
C GLU A 7 21.50 18.54 -3.27
N ILE A 8 21.38 19.27 -2.16
CA ILE A 8 22.48 19.45 -1.22
C ILE A 8 22.95 18.12 -0.64
N TYR A 9 22.03 17.22 -0.21
CA TYR A 9 22.43 15.90 0.31
C TYR A 9 23.01 14.99 -0.78
N ALA A 10 22.61 15.15 -2.03
CA ALA A 10 23.16 14.36 -3.15
C ALA A 10 24.58 14.76 -3.53
N SER A 11 24.92 16.05 -3.47
CA SER A 11 26.23 16.59 -3.91
C SER A 11 26.69 17.76 -3.01
N PRO A 12 26.92 17.54 -1.70
CA PRO A 12 27.20 18.63 -0.77
C PRO A 12 28.47 19.43 -1.13
N GLU A 13 29.45 18.79 -1.74
CA GLU A 13 30.72 19.44 -2.18
C GLU A 13 30.50 20.51 -3.26
N GLU A 14 29.50 20.31 -4.15
CA GLU A 14 29.17 21.27 -5.20
C GLU A 14 28.60 22.57 -4.64
N PHE A 15 27.97 22.51 -3.46
CA PHE A 15 27.37 23.66 -2.78
C PHE A 15 28.29 24.24 -1.71
N SER A 16 29.43 23.60 -1.43
CA SER A 16 30.39 24.07 -0.41
C SER A 16 30.86 25.51 -0.69
N GLU A 17 30.75 26.35 0.34
CA GLU A 17 31.09 27.78 0.25
C GLU A 17 30.25 28.60 -0.75
N GLN A 18 29.19 27.98 -1.36
CA GLN A 18 28.27 28.66 -2.27
C GLN A 18 27.07 29.26 -1.52
N GLU A 19 26.49 30.31 -2.10
CA GLU A 19 25.21 30.85 -1.65
C GLU A 19 24.07 29.93 -2.09
N VAL A 20 23.24 29.52 -1.12
CA VAL A 20 22.05 28.71 -1.34
C VAL A 20 20.79 29.47 -0.93
N TYR A 21 19.69 29.20 -1.64
CA TYR A 21 18.37 29.74 -1.31
C TYR A 21 17.40 28.58 -1.06
N ILE A 22 16.98 28.41 0.21
CA ILE A 22 16.16 27.30 0.67
C ILE A 22 14.83 27.84 1.21
N SER A 23 13.71 27.24 0.79
CA SER A 23 12.38 27.50 1.36
C SER A 23 11.91 26.25 2.09
N GLY A 24 11.39 26.40 3.32
CA GLY A 24 10.92 25.23 4.07
C GLY A 24 10.27 25.59 5.41
N TRP A 25 9.90 24.55 6.14
CA TRP A 25 9.20 24.69 7.42
C TRP A 25 10.12 24.37 8.60
N ILE A 26 10.00 25.18 9.65
CA ILE A 26 10.71 24.97 10.92
C ILE A 26 10.28 23.65 11.55
N ARG A 27 11.26 22.78 11.78
CA ARG A 27 11.10 21.51 12.51
C ARG A 27 11.51 21.65 13.96
N THR A 28 12.62 22.32 14.19
CA THR A 28 13.08 22.74 15.53
C THR A 28 13.72 24.10 15.45
N ILE A 29 13.64 24.87 16.53
CA ILE A 29 14.34 26.12 16.71
C ILE A 29 14.88 26.20 18.13
N ARG A 30 16.10 26.71 18.27
CA ARG A 30 16.72 27.04 19.54
C ARG A 30 17.59 28.25 19.35
N SER A 31 17.56 29.17 20.26
CA SER A 31 18.33 30.44 20.18
C SER A 31 18.84 30.90 21.54
N SER A 32 19.93 31.67 21.51
CA SER A 32 20.41 32.49 22.60
C SER A 32 20.16 33.97 22.29
N ASN A 33 20.79 34.88 22.95
CA ASN A 33 20.70 36.31 22.62
C ASN A 33 21.53 36.71 21.39
N VAL A 34 22.48 35.88 20.97
CA VAL A 34 23.51 36.20 19.96
C VAL A 34 23.42 35.32 18.72
N PHE A 35 23.10 34.02 18.89
CA PHE A 35 23.02 33.09 17.79
C PHE A 35 21.92 32.05 18.04
N GLY A 36 21.46 31.41 16.96
CA GLY A 36 20.48 30.35 17.02
C GLY A 36 20.64 29.31 15.92
N PHE A 37 19.91 28.22 16.09
CA PHE A 37 19.84 27.09 15.15
C PHE A 37 18.42 26.81 14.80
N ILE A 38 18.16 26.61 13.52
CA ILE A 38 16.87 26.16 12.99
C ILE A 38 17.11 24.87 12.20
N GLU A 39 16.34 23.85 12.43
CA GLU A 39 16.23 22.73 11.49
C GLU A 39 15.06 22.99 10.54
N ILE A 40 15.36 23.04 9.25
CA ILE A 40 14.39 23.25 8.16
C ILE A 40 14.19 21.94 7.41
N ASN A 41 12.93 21.65 7.10
CA ASN A 41 12.56 20.63 6.13
C ASN A 41 11.83 21.30 4.96
N ASP A 42 12.35 21.12 3.75
CA ASP A 42 11.78 21.71 2.53
C ASP A 42 10.79 20.76 1.80
N GLY A 43 10.57 19.56 2.36
CA GLY A 43 9.72 18.53 1.77
C GLY A 43 10.36 17.69 0.67
N THR A 44 11.56 18.04 0.17
CA THR A 44 12.22 17.31 -0.93
C THR A 44 13.01 16.09 -0.45
N PHE A 45 13.46 16.10 0.80
CA PHE A 45 14.25 15.03 1.38
C PHE A 45 13.75 14.65 2.79
N PHE A 46 14.07 13.43 3.25
CA PHE A 46 13.64 12.96 4.57
C PHE A 46 14.35 13.70 5.71
N LYS A 47 15.66 13.90 5.59
CA LYS A 47 16.44 14.64 6.59
C LYS A 47 16.22 16.15 6.49
N ASN A 48 16.37 16.81 7.63
CA ASN A 48 16.35 18.26 7.73
C ASN A 48 17.72 18.83 7.42
N ILE A 49 17.79 20.14 7.14
CA ILE A 49 19.05 20.89 7.08
C ILE A 49 19.13 21.86 8.27
N GLN A 50 20.31 21.94 8.89
CA GLN A 50 20.58 22.91 9.94
C GLN A 50 20.92 24.27 9.35
N VAL A 51 20.30 25.30 9.89
CA VAL A 51 20.58 26.71 9.59
C VAL A 51 21.07 27.37 10.86
N VAL A 52 22.22 28.03 10.77
CA VAL A 52 22.80 28.88 11.83
C VAL A 52 22.47 30.33 11.50
N PHE A 53 21.95 31.07 12.47
CA PHE A 53 21.64 32.49 12.32
C PHE A 53 22.16 33.28 13.51
N GLU A 54 22.73 34.44 13.22
CA GLU A 54 23.40 35.28 14.21
C GLU A 54 22.81 36.69 14.23
N SER A 55 22.72 37.28 15.42
CA SER A 55 22.11 38.62 15.62
C SER A 55 22.87 39.73 14.92
N GLU A 56 24.14 39.53 14.58
CA GLU A 56 24.97 40.48 13.85
C GLU A 56 24.56 40.56 12.37
N PHE A 57 24.10 39.45 11.77
CA PHE A 57 23.82 39.36 10.33
C PHE A 57 22.34 39.35 9.98
N ILE A 58 21.46 39.06 10.95
CA ILE A 58 20.03 38.92 10.73
C ILE A 58 19.25 40.06 11.35
N ASP A 59 18.79 41.00 10.54
CA ASP A 59 18.06 42.21 10.99
C ASP A 59 16.86 41.92 11.87
N ASN A 60 16.09 40.89 11.51
CA ASN A 60 14.89 40.44 12.23
C ASN A 60 15.16 39.31 13.24
N TYR A 61 16.38 39.21 13.78
CA TYR A 61 16.82 38.12 14.66
C TYR A 61 15.85 37.81 15.79
N LYS A 62 15.39 38.82 16.54
CA LYS A 62 14.47 38.61 17.67
C LYS A 62 13.13 38.00 17.23
N GLN A 63 12.64 38.39 16.06
CA GLN A 63 11.41 37.84 15.50
C GLN A 63 11.63 36.38 15.10
N ILE A 64 12.71 36.06 14.41
CA ILE A 64 13.07 34.68 14.03
C ILE A 64 13.26 33.81 15.27
N ALA A 65 14.01 34.28 16.26
CA ALA A 65 14.30 33.57 17.50
C ALA A 65 13.04 33.20 18.31
N SER A 66 11.94 33.93 18.13
CA SER A 66 10.64 33.71 18.80
C SER A 66 9.63 32.92 17.98
N MET A 67 10.00 32.40 16.81
CA MET A 67 9.07 31.70 15.93
C MET A 67 8.68 30.31 16.45
N ASN A 68 7.49 29.90 16.09
CA ASN A 68 6.98 28.57 16.41
C ASN A 68 7.38 27.53 15.36
N VAL A 69 7.46 26.29 15.78
CA VAL A 69 7.55 25.13 14.89
C VAL A 69 6.40 25.13 13.88
N GLY A 70 6.67 24.71 12.65
CA GLY A 70 5.69 24.70 11.57
C GLY A 70 5.60 26.00 10.76
N ALA A 71 6.25 27.09 11.20
CA ALA A 71 6.36 28.32 10.40
C ALA A 71 7.19 28.10 9.13
N ALA A 72 6.86 28.79 8.05
CA ALA A 72 7.52 28.72 6.75
C ALA A 72 8.51 29.89 6.59
N LEU A 73 9.71 29.57 6.14
CA LEU A 73 10.81 30.52 5.94
C LEU A 73 11.42 30.39 4.55
N ASN A 74 11.93 31.53 4.04
CA ASN A 74 12.87 31.61 2.95
C ASN A 74 14.25 32.03 3.51
N ILE A 75 15.27 31.27 3.23
CA ILE A 75 16.60 31.41 3.80
C ILE A 75 17.61 31.55 2.68
N THR A 76 18.34 32.66 2.68
CA THR A 76 19.53 32.85 1.85
C THR A 76 20.77 32.77 2.77
N GLY A 77 21.73 31.97 2.41
CA GLY A 77 22.93 31.79 3.21
C GLY A 77 24.00 30.98 2.51
N LYS A 78 25.12 30.83 3.17
CA LYS A 78 26.30 30.10 2.67
C LYS A 78 26.29 28.67 3.22
N LEU A 79 26.40 27.65 2.36
CA LEU A 79 26.61 26.27 2.79
C LEU A 79 28.02 26.07 3.25
N VAL A 80 28.19 25.49 4.44
CA VAL A 80 29.50 25.18 5.03
C VAL A 80 29.51 23.69 5.40
N LEU A 81 30.53 22.97 4.96
CA LEU A 81 30.75 21.57 5.35
C LEU A 81 31.23 21.50 6.81
N THR A 82 30.67 20.54 7.54
CA THR A 82 30.98 20.33 8.97
C THR A 82 31.29 18.86 9.25
N PRO A 83 32.43 18.34 8.69
CA PRO A 83 32.74 16.89 8.72
C PRO A 83 32.89 16.33 10.14
N ASP A 84 33.29 17.16 11.10
CA ASP A 84 33.46 16.75 12.50
C ASP A 84 32.21 16.91 13.36
N ALA A 85 31.13 17.44 12.80
CA ALA A 85 29.85 17.63 13.49
C ALA A 85 28.90 16.46 13.27
N LYS A 86 27.79 16.44 14.04
CA LYS A 86 26.73 15.43 13.88
C LYS A 86 26.06 15.47 12.50
N GLN A 87 25.89 16.66 11.95
CA GLN A 87 25.40 16.90 10.58
C GLN A 87 26.60 17.16 9.64
N PRO A 88 26.55 16.73 8.37
CA PRO A 88 27.67 16.85 7.45
C PRO A 88 27.92 18.29 6.95
N PHE A 89 26.91 19.14 7.05
CA PHE A 89 26.95 20.55 6.63
C PHE A 89 25.90 21.38 7.35
N GLU A 90 26.01 22.70 7.26
CA GLU A 90 25.03 23.66 7.74
C GLU A 90 24.96 24.88 6.83
N VAL A 91 23.85 25.62 6.89
CA VAL A 91 23.70 26.90 6.19
C VAL A 91 23.94 28.04 7.19
N LYS A 92 24.94 28.89 6.94
CA LYS A 92 25.11 30.14 7.65
C LYS A 92 24.22 31.18 7.00
N ALA A 93 23.13 31.56 7.66
CA ALA A 93 22.15 32.48 7.11
C ALA A 93 22.72 33.89 6.99
N ALA A 94 22.54 34.49 5.81
CA ALA A 94 22.76 35.90 5.55
C ALA A 94 21.43 36.70 5.57
N LYS A 95 20.32 36.03 5.21
CA LYS A 95 18.96 36.62 5.24
C LYS A 95 17.94 35.55 5.57
N ILE A 96 16.95 35.89 6.40
CA ILE A 96 15.79 35.05 6.69
C ILE A 96 14.51 35.86 6.51
N GLU A 97 13.65 35.41 5.60
CA GLU A 97 12.34 35.99 5.34
C GLU A 97 11.23 35.08 5.82
N ILE A 98 10.23 35.62 6.47
CA ILE A 98 9.07 34.87 6.95
C ILE A 98 8.05 34.80 5.84
N GLU A 99 7.76 33.59 5.37
CA GLU A 99 6.72 33.32 4.37
C GLU A 99 5.37 33.08 5.03
N GLY A 100 5.35 32.33 6.13
CA GLY A 100 4.15 32.02 6.86
C GLY A 100 4.39 31.80 8.34
N MET A 101 3.55 32.43 9.18
CA MET A 101 3.59 32.28 10.61
C MET A 101 2.91 30.97 11.06
N SER A 102 3.35 30.44 12.20
CA SER A 102 2.69 29.35 12.92
C SER A 102 2.27 29.84 14.31
N THR A 103 1.07 29.51 14.71
CA THR A 103 0.52 29.92 16.02
C THR A 103 0.96 28.98 17.14
N SER A 104 0.85 29.44 18.39
CA SER A 104 1.29 28.67 19.57
C SER A 104 0.48 27.41 19.85
N ASP A 105 -0.71 27.31 19.28
CA ASP A 105 -1.62 26.15 19.37
C ASP A 105 -1.35 25.08 18.29
N TYR A 106 -0.30 25.24 17.47
CA TYR A 106 0.12 24.22 16.50
C TYR A 106 0.27 22.86 17.17
N PRO A 107 -0.49 21.81 16.73
CA PRO A 107 -0.62 20.58 17.52
C PRO A 107 0.65 19.70 17.51
N LEU A 108 1.49 19.85 16.48
CA LEU A 108 2.72 19.05 16.34
C LEU A 108 3.92 19.70 17.05
N GLN A 109 3.78 19.92 18.35
CA GLN A 109 4.85 20.44 19.20
C GLN A 109 5.99 19.41 19.37
N LYS A 110 7.16 19.87 19.84
CA LYS A 110 8.35 19.05 20.10
C LYS A 110 8.12 18.06 21.25
N LYS A 111 7.28 17.05 21.02
CA LYS A 111 7.01 15.91 21.91
C LYS A 111 6.66 14.69 21.09
N ARG A 112 6.70 13.52 21.71
CA ARG A 112 6.21 12.29 21.07
C ARG A 112 4.68 12.33 20.99
N HIS A 113 4.13 12.07 19.83
CA HIS A 113 2.69 11.93 19.60
C HIS A 113 2.35 10.47 19.35
N SER A 114 1.21 10.01 19.88
CA SER A 114 0.71 8.66 19.57
C SER A 114 0.15 8.61 18.15
N LEU A 115 0.14 7.42 17.55
CA LEU A 115 -0.43 7.22 16.22
C LEU A 115 -1.94 7.50 16.22
N GLU A 116 -2.65 7.16 17.32
CA GLU A 116 -4.07 7.44 17.51
C GLU A 116 -4.36 8.94 17.44
N PHE A 117 -3.59 9.75 18.15
CA PHE A 117 -3.70 11.21 18.07
C PHE A 117 -3.43 11.72 16.65
N LEU A 118 -2.38 11.22 16.00
CA LEU A 118 -2.03 11.64 14.65
C LEU A 118 -3.10 11.28 13.61
N ARG A 119 -3.92 10.26 13.85
CA ARG A 119 -5.08 9.94 13.00
C ARG A 119 -6.17 11.01 13.11
N THR A 120 -6.35 11.65 14.28
CA THR A 120 -7.33 12.72 14.44
C THR A 120 -6.94 14.04 13.75
N ILE A 121 -5.68 14.17 13.36
CA ILE A 121 -5.14 15.30 12.60
C ILE A 121 -4.46 14.84 11.31
N ALA A 122 -5.11 13.95 10.55
CA ALA A 122 -4.54 13.31 9.36
C ALA A 122 -3.97 14.32 8.35
N HIS A 123 -4.58 15.50 8.21
CA HIS A 123 -4.13 16.59 7.36
C HIS A 123 -2.78 17.23 7.79
N LEU A 124 -2.36 17.07 9.04
CA LEU A 124 -1.09 17.60 9.55
C LEU A 124 -0.03 16.51 9.77
N ARG A 125 -0.45 15.26 9.98
CA ARG A 125 0.49 14.17 10.29
C ARG A 125 1.63 13.94 9.26
N PRO A 126 1.51 14.28 7.95
CA PRO A 126 2.63 14.19 7.01
C PRO A 126 3.84 15.05 7.42
N ARG A 127 3.64 16.06 8.27
CA ARG A 127 4.71 16.89 8.81
C ARG A 127 5.53 16.20 9.92
N THR A 128 5.13 15.01 10.38
CA THR A 128 5.92 14.20 11.33
C THR A 128 6.97 13.34 10.58
N ASN A 129 8.06 12.95 11.26
CA ASN A 129 9.05 12.08 10.65
C ASN A 129 8.45 10.73 10.26
N THR A 130 7.63 10.12 11.12
CA THR A 130 6.99 8.84 10.85
C THR A 130 6.18 8.88 9.55
N PHE A 131 5.27 9.85 9.42
CA PHE A 131 4.39 9.89 8.24
C PHE A 131 5.08 10.49 7.00
N SER A 132 6.09 11.35 7.18
CA SER A 132 6.98 11.72 6.07
C SER A 132 7.67 10.49 5.48
N ALA A 133 8.23 9.61 6.33
CA ALA A 133 8.85 8.37 5.88
C ALA A 133 7.83 7.41 5.23
N VAL A 134 6.67 7.18 5.87
CA VAL A 134 5.62 6.29 5.35
C VAL A 134 5.18 6.70 3.94
N PHE A 135 4.83 7.99 3.75
CA PHE A 135 4.30 8.42 2.46
C PHE A 135 5.36 8.57 1.36
N ARG A 136 6.63 8.76 1.73
CA ARG A 136 7.75 8.68 0.78
C ARG A 136 7.96 7.23 0.30
N VAL A 137 7.99 6.28 1.22
CA VAL A 137 8.09 4.85 0.87
C VAL A 137 6.86 4.39 0.09
N ARG A 138 5.64 4.80 0.48
CA ARG A 138 4.43 4.52 -0.28
C ARG A 138 4.52 5.01 -1.73
N SER A 139 4.96 6.26 -1.93
CA SER A 139 5.13 6.84 -3.27
C SER A 139 6.16 6.07 -4.10
N LEU A 140 7.28 5.72 -3.48
CA LEU A 140 8.36 4.99 -4.13
C LEU A 140 7.96 3.56 -4.49
N ALA A 141 7.25 2.86 -3.59
CA ALA A 141 6.73 1.53 -3.83
C ALA A 141 5.72 1.51 -4.98
N ALA A 142 4.84 2.51 -5.07
CA ALA A 142 3.90 2.63 -6.20
C ALA A 142 4.65 2.78 -7.53
N TYR A 143 5.67 3.64 -7.57
CA TYR A 143 6.52 3.78 -8.76
C TYR A 143 7.27 2.47 -9.10
N ALA A 144 7.81 1.80 -8.10
CA ALA A 144 8.51 0.51 -8.29
C ALA A 144 7.60 -0.55 -8.93
N ILE A 145 6.34 -0.63 -8.51
CA ILE A 145 5.35 -1.54 -9.09
C ILE A 145 5.10 -1.21 -10.56
N HIS A 146 4.82 0.06 -10.89
CA HIS A 146 4.65 0.48 -12.29
C HIS A 146 5.90 0.19 -13.13
N LYS A 147 7.10 0.45 -12.59
CA LYS A 147 8.38 0.17 -13.24
C LYS A 147 8.55 -1.32 -13.52
N PHE A 148 8.27 -2.18 -12.52
CA PHE A 148 8.37 -3.63 -12.65
C PHE A 148 7.54 -4.17 -13.81
N PHE A 149 6.28 -3.80 -13.88
CA PHE A 149 5.37 -4.26 -14.92
C PHE A 149 5.68 -3.65 -16.28
N ASN A 150 5.96 -2.35 -16.33
CA ASN A 150 6.26 -1.65 -17.58
C ASN A 150 7.51 -2.21 -18.28
N GLU A 151 8.60 -2.45 -17.53
CA GLU A 151 9.84 -3.02 -18.06
C GLU A 151 9.70 -4.47 -18.56
N ARG A 152 8.66 -5.18 -18.12
CA ARG A 152 8.30 -6.53 -18.56
C ARG A 152 7.24 -6.54 -19.66
N GLY A 153 6.90 -5.37 -20.22
CA GLY A 153 5.97 -5.24 -21.34
C GLY A 153 4.50 -5.45 -20.97
N PHE A 154 4.13 -5.32 -19.70
CA PHE A 154 2.73 -5.31 -19.27
C PHE A 154 2.04 -4.02 -19.66
N VAL A 155 0.78 -4.13 -20.07
CA VAL A 155 -0.09 -2.98 -20.33
C VAL A 155 -0.86 -2.62 -19.06
N TYR A 156 -0.71 -1.37 -18.60
CA TYR A 156 -1.55 -0.85 -17.51
C TYR A 156 -2.97 -0.62 -17.99
N THR A 157 -3.94 -1.22 -17.31
CA THR A 157 -5.35 -1.17 -17.67
C THR A 157 -6.14 -0.46 -16.59
N HIS A 158 -6.87 0.59 -16.98
CA HIS A 158 -7.85 1.25 -16.12
C HIS A 158 -9.14 0.44 -16.12
N THR A 159 -9.46 -0.19 -14.99
CA THR A 159 -10.72 -0.90 -14.79
C THR A 159 -11.77 0.01 -14.12
N PRO A 160 -13.07 -0.15 -14.40
CA PRO A 160 -14.10 0.72 -13.83
C PRO A 160 -14.18 0.64 -12.31
N ILE A 161 -14.27 1.80 -11.66
CA ILE A 161 -14.51 1.91 -10.22
C ILE A 161 -15.98 1.66 -9.90
N ILE A 162 -16.90 2.11 -10.79
CA ILE A 162 -18.33 1.86 -10.66
C ILE A 162 -18.66 0.65 -11.53
N THR A 163 -19.26 -0.37 -10.93
CA THR A 163 -19.56 -1.64 -11.60
C THR A 163 -20.99 -2.11 -11.33
N GLY A 164 -21.55 -2.83 -12.29
CA GLY A 164 -22.77 -3.59 -12.11
C GLY A 164 -22.55 -5.07 -11.77
N SER A 165 -21.29 -5.52 -11.66
CA SER A 165 -20.92 -6.92 -11.40
C SER A 165 -20.22 -7.04 -10.05
N ASP A 166 -20.45 -8.16 -9.35
CA ASP A 166 -19.72 -8.55 -8.15
C ASP A 166 -18.62 -9.54 -8.54
N CYS A 167 -17.36 -9.14 -8.45
CA CYS A 167 -16.22 -9.98 -8.80
C CYS A 167 -16.09 -11.20 -7.89
N GLU A 168 -16.37 -11.05 -6.61
CA GLU A 168 -16.21 -12.12 -5.62
C GLU A 168 -17.49 -12.94 -5.42
N GLY A 169 -18.65 -12.45 -5.89
CA GLY A 169 -19.93 -13.12 -5.81
C GLY A 169 -20.58 -13.13 -4.43
N ALA A 170 -20.00 -12.47 -3.44
CA ALA A 170 -20.48 -12.39 -2.07
C ALA A 170 -20.01 -11.11 -1.34
N GLY A 171 -19.45 -10.15 -2.08
CA GLY A 171 -18.86 -8.96 -1.49
C GLY A 171 -19.90 -8.00 -0.92
N GLU A 172 -19.68 -7.48 0.28
CA GLU A 172 -20.41 -6.33 0.79
C GLU A 172 -19.93 -5.08 0.03
N MET A 173 -20.75 -4.61 -0.92
CA MET A 173 -20.42 -3.52 -1.82
C MET A 173 -21.10 -2.21 -1.41
N PHE A 174 -20.37 -1.11 -1.48
CA PHE A 174 -20.97 0.22 -1.38
C PHE A 174 -21.81 0.50 -2.63
N ARG A 175 -23.06 0.89 -2.42
CA ARG A 175 -23.96 1.26 -3.52
C ARG A 175 -23.64 2.65 -4.05
N VAL A 176 -23.63 2.77 -5.39
CA VAL A 176 -23.56 4.03 -6.10
C VAL A 176 -24.92 4.33 -6.69
N THR A 177 -25.56 5.41 -6.27
CA THR A 177 -26.92 5.79 -6.71
C THR A 177 -27.09 7.30 -6.64
N THR A 178 -27.93 7.84 -7.53
CA THR A 178 -28.42 9.22 -7.50
C THR A 178 -29.86 9.29 -6.98
N ILE A 179 -30.48 8.16 -6.67
CA ILE A 179 -31.82 8.07 -6.08
C ILE A 179 -31.80 8.66 -4.66
N ASP A 180 -32.77 9.53 -4.36
CA ASP A 180 -32.96 10.02 -3.00
C ASP A 180 -33.41 8.87 -2.07
N PRO A 181 -32.60 8.49 -1.06
CA PRO A 181 -32.96 7.42 -0.13
C PRO A 181 -34.22 7.71 0.69
N ALA A 182 -34.62 8.99 0.84
CA ALA A 182 -35.84 9.38 1.55
C ALA A 182 -37.10 9.16 0.71
N ASN A 183 -37.00 9.11 -0.64
CA ASN A 183 -38.14 8.95 -1.55
C ASN A 183 -37.73 8.15 -2.81
N PRO A 184 -37.33 6.87 -2.67
CA PRO A 184 -36.90 6.06 -3.81
C PRO A 184 -38.09 5.71 -4.71
N PRO A 185 -37.88 5.67 -6.05
CA PRO A 185 -38.87 5.10 -6.97
C PRO A 185 -39.05 3.60 -6.65
N MET A 186 -40.32 3.14 -6.64
CA MET A 186 -40.63 1.79 -6.25
C MET A 186 -41.37 1.03 -7.37
N LYS A 187 -40.96 -0.22 -7.59
CA LYS A 187 -41.62 -1.15 -8.50
C LYS A 187 -41.66 -2.53 -7.85
N ASP A 188 -42.84 -3.12 -7.80
CA ASP A 188 -43.08 -4.46 -7.20
C ASP A 188 -42.51 -4.59 -5.75
N GLY A 189 -42.61 -3.53 -4.96
CA GLY A 189 -42.15 -3.49 -3.57
C GLY A 189 -40.63 -3.37 -3.39
N LYS A 190 -39.88 -3.14 -4.47
CA LYS A 190 -38.41 -2.94 -4.47
C LYS A 190 -38.07 -1.59 -5.07
N VAL A 191 -36.88 -1.09 -4.77
CA VAL A 191 -36.34 0.13 -5.42
C VAL A 191 -36.16 -0.12 -6.91
N ASP A 192 -36.73 0.76 -7.74
CA ASP A 192 -36.62 0.69 -9.20
C ASP A 192 -35.36 1.42 -9.69
N TYR A 193 -34.27 0.67 -9.81
CA TYR A 193 -33.02 1.18 -10.33
C TYR A 193 -33.01 1.47 -11.84
N SER A 194 -34.09 1.13 -12.58
CA SER A 194 -34.21 1.53 -13.99
C SER A 194 -34.36 3.05 -14.13
N GLU A 195 -34.76 3.75 -13.08
CA GLU A 195 -34.84 5.20 -12.99
C GLU A 195 -33.56 5.85 -12.44
N ASP A 196 -32.56 5.07 -12.03
CA ASP A 196 -31.27 5.59 -11.56
C ASP A 196 -30.37 6.00 -12.73
N PHE A 197 -29.29 6.73 -12.43
CA PHE A 197 -28.37 7.32 -13.41
C PHE A 197 -27.87 6.33 -14.47
N PHE A 198 -27.52 5.10 -14.05
CA PHE A 198 -27.02 4.05 -14.95
C PHE A 198 -28.12 3.12 -15.48
N GLY A 199 -29.39 3.36 -15.15
CA GLY A 199 -30.51 2.51 -15.54
C GLY A 199 -30.49 1.10 -14.92
N LYS A 200 -29.66 0.88 -13.94
CA LYS A 200 -29.51 -0.36 -13.17
C LYS A 200 -28.81 -0.13 -11.84
N SER A 201 -28.90 -1.10 -10.94
CA SER A 201 -28.13 -1.07 -9.68
C SER A 201 -26.62 -1.11 -9.96
N THR A 202 -25.87 -0.18 -9.38
CA THR A 202 -24.41 -0.12 -9.47
C THR A 202 -23.75 0.05 -8.10
N ASN A 203 -22.48 -0.35 -8.02
CA ASN A 203 -21.74 -0.36 -6.78
C ASN A 203 -20.29 0.11 -7.04
N LEU A 204 -19.56 0.46 -5.96
CA LEU A 204 -18.11 0.58 -6.02
C LEU A 204 -17.48 -0.82 -6.13
N THR A 205 -16.45 -0.95 -6.95
CA THR A 205 -15.80 -2.25 -7.22
C THR A 205 -15.06 -2.81 -6.02
N VAL A 206 -15.08 -4.12 -5.87
CA VAL A 206 -14.25 -4.87 -4.91
C VAL A 206 -12.96 -5.40 -5.53
N SER A 207 -12.83 -5.38 -6.88
CA SER A 207 -11.67 -5.83 -7.64
C SER A 207 -11.81 -5.43 -9.11
N GLY A 208 -10.70 -5.15 -9.76
CA GLY A 208 -10.62 -4.92 -11.21
C GLY A 208 -10.38 -6.20 -12.03
N GLN A 209 -10.23 -7.36 -11.39
CA GLN A 209 -9.77 -8.61 -12.00
C GLN A 209 -10.59 -9.02 -13.23
N LEU A 210 -11.91 -9.17 -13.12
CA LEU A 210 -12.73 -9.69 -14.22
C LEU A 210 -12.62 -8.80 -15.48
N ASN A 211 -12.54 -7.48 -15.30
CA ASN A 211 -12.34 -6.55 -16.40
C ASN A 211 -10.90 -6.64 -16.94
N ALA A 212 -9.88 -6.83 -16.09
CA ALA A 212 -8.50 -7.01 -16.51
C ALA A 212 -8.31 -8.29 -17.34
N GLU A 213 -9.01 -9.39 -17.01
CA GLU A 213 -8.99 -10.63 -17.79
C GLU A 213 -9.42 -10.41 -19.26
N THR A 214 -10.37 -9.48 -19.51
CA THR A 214 -10.79 -9.17 -20.90
C THR A 214 -9.64 -8.58 -21.71
N TYR A 215 -8.81 -7.76 -21.08
CA TYR A 215 -7.65 -7.15 -21.71
C TYR A 215 -6.48 -8.12 -21.82
N ALA A 216 -6.31 -9.05 -20.88
CA ALA A 216 -5.33 -10.11 -20.98
C ALA A 216 -5.56 -11.01 -22.20
N MET A 217 -6.84 -11.26 -22.57
CA MET A 217 -7.20 -12.01 -23.77
C MET A 217 -6.86 -11.27 -25.09
N ALA A 218 -6.42 -10.01 -25.01
CA ALA A 218 -6.02 -9.22 -26.18
C ALA A 218 -4.54 -8.79 -26.11
N PHE A 219 -4.05 -8.40 -24.94
CA PHE A 219 -2.70 -7.86 -24.74
C PHE A 219 -1.74 -8.84 -24.08
N ARG A 220 -2.19 -10.04 -23.73
CA ARG A 220 -1.44 -11.10 -23.07
C ARG A 220 -1.09 -10.79 -21.61
N ASN A 221 -0.33 -9.74 -21.35
CA ASN A 221 0.13 -9.35 -20.02
C ASN A 221 -0.41 -7.96 -19.66
N VAL A 222 -1.28 -7.89 -18.68
CA VAL A 222 -1.86 -6.64 -18.21
C VAL A 222 -1.79 -6.54 -16.70
N TYR A 223 -1.94 -5.34 -16.19
CA TYR A 223 -2.15 -5.15 -14.74
C TYR A 223 -3.05 -3.96 -14.48
N THR A 224 -3.80 -4.02 -13.40
CA THR A 224 -4.50 -2.87 -12.84
C THR A 224 -3.82 -2.45 -11.54
N PHE A 225 -3.83 -1.17 -11.26
CA PHE A 225 -3.42 -0.57 -10.00
C PHE A 225 -4.46 0.48 -9.67
N GLY A 226 -5.48 0.10 -8.94
CA GLY A 226 -6.67 0.92 -8.75
C GLY A 226 -7.30 0.81 -7.37
N PRO A 227 -8.15 1.79 -7.02
CA PRO A 227 -8.89 1.77 -5.78
C PRO A 227 -9.95 0.66 -5.78
N THR A 228 -10.08 0.01 -4.64
CA THR A 228 -11.07 -1.02 -4.35
C THR A 228 -11.79 -0.69 -3.04
N PHE A 229 -13.03 -1.18 -2.92
CA PHE A 229 -13.92 -0.79 -1.84
C PHE A 229 -14.62 -2.00 -1.26
N ARG A 230 -14.63 -2.13 0.06
CA ARG A 230 -15.35 -3.20 0.76
C ARG A 230 -16.14 -2.60 1.92
N ALA A 231 -17.45 -2.88 1.95
CA ALA A 231 -18.37 -2.37 2.97
C ALA A 231 -18.44 -3.25 4.22
N GLU A 232 -17.53 -4.19 4.36
CA GLU A 232 -17.46 -5.11 5.50
C GLU A 232 -17.38 -4.35 6.83
N ASN A 233 -18.21 -4.70 7.78
CA ASN A 233 -18.19 -4.14 9.12
C ASN A 233 -17.04 -4.76 9.96
N SER A 234 -15.82 -4.58 9.50
CA SER A 234 -14.61 -5.09 10.15
C SER A 234 -13.76 -3.95 10.70
N ASN A 235 -13.48 -3.98 12.00
CA ASN A 235 -12.69 -2.96 12.69
C ASN A 235 -11.32 -3.49 13.15
N THR A 236 -10.62 -4.22 12.30
CA THR A 236 -9.29 -4.75 12.58
C THR A 236 -8.19 -3.76 12.17
N THR A 237 -6.96 -4.06 12.50
CA THR A 237 -5.78 -3.30 12.07
C THR A 237 -5.41 -3.48 10.60
N ARG A 238 -6.06 -4.42 9.90
CA ARG A 238 -5.74 -4.82 8.52
C ARG A 238 -6.82 -4.49 7.51
N HIS A 239 -8.00 -3.97 7.95
CA HIS A 239 -9.13 -3.68 7.10
C HIS A 239 -9.36 -2.18 6.97
N ALA A 240 -9.57 -1.73 5.76
CA ALA A 240 -10.05 -0.40 5.40
C ALA A 240 -11.16 -0.55 4.36
N ALA A 241 -12.11 0.37 4.35
CA ALA A 241 -13.23 0.36 3.41
C ALA A 241 -12.81 0.81 1.99
N GLU A 242 -11.72 1.56 1.89
CA GLU A 242 -11.08 2.00 0.65
C GLU A 242 -9.58 1.68 0.73
N PHE A 243 -9.07 0.98 -0.28
CA PHE A 243 -7.65 0.61 -0.40
C PHE A 243 -7.31 0.40 -1.87
N TRP A 244 -6.04 0.16 -2.18
CA TRP A 244 -5.59 -0.02 -3.56
C TRP A 244 -5.13 -1.46 -3.81
N MET A 245 -5.53 -2.00 -4.97
CA MET A 245 -5.11 -3.33 -5.40
C MET A 245 -4.22 -3.25 -6.64
N ILE A 246 -3.21 -4.10 -6.66
CA ILE A 246 -2.40 -4.41 -7.84
C ILE A 246 -2.82 -5.80 -8.31
N GLU A 247 -3.36 -5.88 -9.53
CA GLU A 247 -3.96 -7.11 -10.04
C GLU A 247 -3.44 -7.36 -11.47
N PRO A 248 -2.29 -8.05 -11.64
CA PRO A 248 -1.85 -8.52 -12.94
C PRO A 248 -2.69 -9.72 -13.41
N GLU A 249 -2.89 -9.81 -14.74
CA GLU A 249 -3.49 -10.95 -15.42
C GLU A 249 -2.61 -11.32 -16.62
N ILE A 250 -2.24 -12.59 -16.71
CA ILE A 250 -1.32 -13.11 -17.71
C ILE A 250 -1.96 -14.27 -18.49
N ALA A 251 -2.11 -14.09 -19.79
CA ALA A 251 -2.61 -15.15 -20.68
C ALA A 251 -1.51 -16.14 -21.07
N PHE A 252 -1.92 -17.38 -21.39
CA PHE A 252 -1.04 -18.52 -21.69
C PHE A 252 -0.15 -18.91 -20.50
N ALA A 253 -0.61 -18.64 -19.29
CA ALA A 253 0.11 -18.88 -18.05
C ALA A 253 -0.69 -19.80 -17.11
N ASP A 254 0.00 -20.57 -16.32
CA ASP A 254 -0.55 -21.41 -15.27
C ASP A 254 -0.25 -20.88 -13.87
N LEU A 255 -0.61 -21.64 -12.84
CA LEU A 255 -0.37 -21.27 -11.45
C LEU A 255 1.11 -21.09 -11.12
N GLU A 256 2.00 -21.87 -11.75
CA GLU A 256 3.44 -21.77 -11.51
C GLU A 256 4.00 -20.47 -12.07
N ASP A 257 3.58 -20.08 -13.27
CA ASP A 257 3.95 -18.81 -13.90
C ASP A 257 3.49 -17.63 -13.03
N ASP A 258 2.28 -17.72 -12.42
CA ASP A 258 1.70 -16.71 -11.56
C ASP A 258 2.50 -16.55 -10.24
N MET A 259 2.86 -17.66 -9.60
CA MET A 259 3.72 -17.66 -8.41
C MET A 259 5.09 -17.05 -8.70
N ASN A 260 5.71 -17.39 -9.84
CA ASN A 260 7.00 -16.82 -10.22
C ASN A 260 6.92 -15.31 -10.42
N LEU A 261 5.88 -14.82 -11.11
CA LEU A 261 5.66 -13.39 -11.29
C LEU A 261 5.45 -12.66 -9.95
N ALA A 262 4.68 -13.25 -9.03
CA ALA A 262 4.43 -12.69 -7.70
C ALA A 262 5.70 -12.60 -6.85
N GLU A 263 6.53 -13.66 -6.86
CA GLU A 263 7.82 -13.67 -6.16
C GLU A 263 8.78 -12.61 -6.72
N ASP A 264 8.91 -12.54 -8.05
CA ASP A 264 9.78 -11.57 -8.72
C ASP A 264 9.35 -10.14 -8.43
N MET A 265 8.04 -9.85 -8.47
CA MET A 265 7.51 -8.52 -8.18
C MET A 265 7.80 -8.13 -6.73
N LEU A 266 7.52 -9.00 -5.79
CA LEU A 266 7.72 -8.68 -4.37
C LEU A 266 9.20 -8.40 -4.05
N LYS A 267 10.11 -9.25 -4.56
CA LYS A 267 11.55 -9.05 -4.42
C LYS A 267 12.02 -7.74 -5.07
N PHE A 268 11.52 -7.45 -6.27
CA PHE A 268 11.87 -6.22 -6.99
C PHE A 268 11.45 -4.97 -6.21
N VAL A 269 10.21 -4.93 -5.72
CA VAL A 269 9.69 -3.77 -4.98
C VAL A 269 10.45 -3.57 -3.68
N ILE A 270 10.73 -4.64 -2.93
CA ILE A 270 11.52 -4.57 -1.69
C ILE A 270 12.92 -4.01 -1.99
N ASN A 271 13.64 -4.57 -2.96
CA ASN A 271 14.97 -4.08 -3.34
C ASN A 271 14.94 -2.62 -3.75
N TYR A 272 14.00 -2.25 -4.61
CA TYR A 272 13.89 -0.88 -5.10
C TYR A 272 13.71 0.13 -3.97
N VAL A 273 12.90 -0.20 -2.97
CA VAL A 273 12.68 0.65 -1.79
C VAL A 273 13.94 0.70 -0.91
N LEU A 274 14.59 -0.42 -0.66
CA LEU A 274 15.83 -0.47 0.13
C LEU A 274 16.96 0.39 -0.48
N GLU A 275 17.09 0.36 -1.81
CA GLU A 275 18.11 1.11 -2.54
C GLU A 275 17.80 2.61 -2.63
N ASN A 276 16.54 3.00 -2.79
CA ASN A 276 16.15 4.37 -3.11
C ASN A 276 15.57 5.18 -1.94
N ALA A 277 15.34 4.55 -0.77
CA ALA A 277 14.89 5.19 0.45
C ALA A 277 15.68 4.74 1.70
N PRO A 278 17.03 4.70 1.67
CA PRO A 278 17.83 4.13 2.76
C PRO A 278 17.62 4.87 4.08
N GLU A 279 17.40 6.17 4.07
CA GLU A 279 17.21 6.98 5.27
C GLU A 279 15.88 6.71 5.95
N GLU A 280 14.81 6.61 5.17
CA GLU A 280 13.46 6.25 5.64
C GLU A 280 13.46 4.81 6.18
N MET A 281 14.11 3.89 5.48
CA MET A 281 14.19 2.49 5.89
C MET A 281 15.00 2.30 7.17
N GLN A 282 16.10 3.03 7.32
CA GLN A 282 16.87 3.07 8.56
C GLN A 282 16.05 3.66 9.72
N PHE A 283 15.24 4.69 9.45
CA PHE A 283 14.32 5.26 10.45
C PHE A 283 13.28 4.20 10.92
N PHE A 284 12.65 3.47 10.01
CA PHE A 284 11.70 2.43 10.38
C PHE A 284 12.36 1.33 11.21
N ASN A 285 13.54 0.85 10.79
CA ASN A 285 14.27 -0.18 11.53
C ASN A 285 14.66 0.27 12.94
N SER A 286 14.95 1.57 13.13
CA SER A 286 15.39 2.11 14.42
C SER A 286 14.23 2.42 15.38
N PHE A 287 13.09 2.88 14.85
CA PHE A 287 12.04 3.49 15.67
C PHE A 287 10.66 2.82 15.59
N ILE A 288 10.41 2.01 14.55
CA ILE A 288 9.11 1.37 14.33
C ILE A 288 9.20 -0.14 14.53
N ASP A 289 10.07 -0.84 13.80
CA ASP A 289 10.18 -2.28 13.81
C ASP A 289 11.66 -2.69 13.77
N LYS A 290 12.21 -3.00 14.93
CA LYS A 290 13.60 -3.49 15.05
C LYS A 290 13.72 -4.85 14.36
N GLY A 291 14.68 -4.96 13.43
CA GLY A 291 14.87 -6.16 12.60
C GLY A 291 14.13 -6.12 11.27
N LEU A 292 13.47 -5.01 10.94
CA LEU A 292 12.81 -4.81 9.65
C LEU A 292 13.76 -5.03 8.47
N LEU A 293 14.94 -4.41 8.49
CA LEU A 293 15.92 -4.53 7.42
C LEU A 293 16.41 -5.97 7.24
N ASP A 294 16.72 -6.67 8.34
CA ASP A 294 17.15 -8.07 8.29
C ASP A 294 16.08 -8.96 7.68
N ARG A 295 14.82 -8.74 8.06
CA ARG A 295 13.67 -9.47 7.50
C ARG A 295 13.50 -9.20 6.00
N LEU A 296 13.54 -7.95 5.56
CA LEU A 296 13.39 -7.60 4.16
C LEU A 296 14.56 -8.14 3.31
N HIS A 297 15.79 -8.05 3.78
CA HIS A 297 16.94 -8.66 3.10
C HIS A 297 16.85 -10.18 3.03
N SER A 298 16.36 -10.84 4.09
CA SER A 298 16.14 -12.29 4.08
C SER A 298 15.14 -12.70 3.00
N ILE A 299 14.04 -11.95 2.82
CA ILE A 299 13.02 -12.21 1.79
C ILE A 299 13.62 -12.13 0.38
N VAL A 300 14.35 -11.05 0.11
CA VAL A 300 14.95 -10.81 -1.21
C VAL A 300 15.94 -11.92 -1.59
N ASN A 301 16.67 -12.44 -0.62
CA ASN A 301 17.75 -13.42 -0.83
C ASN A 301 17.29 -14.88 -0.69
N SER A 302 16.01 -15.14 -0.36
CA SER A 302 15.48 -16.49 -0.25
C SER A 302 14.62 -16.88 -1.45
N ASP A 303 14.62 -18.15 -1.82
CA ASP A 303 13.61 -18.73 -2.68
C ASP A 303 12.34 -18.95 -1.86
N PHE A 304 11.18 -18.66 -2.42
CA PHE A 304 9.92 -18.85 -1.71
C PHE A 304 9.58 -20.35 -1.66
N GLY A 305 9.15 -20.82 -0.49
CA GLY A 305 8.64 -22.18 -0.32
C GLY A 305 7.35 -22.40 -1.11
N ARG A 306 7.05 -23.65 -1.44
CA ARG A 306 5.80 -24.06 -2.07
C ARG A 306 5.25 -25.26 -1.33
N VAL A 307 4.00 -25.25 -1.00
CA VAL A 307 3.31 -26.31 -0.28
C VAL A 307 1.84 -26.33 -0.67
N THR A 308 1.26 -27.50 -0.84
CA THR A 308 -0.19 -27.59 -1.05
C THR A 308 -0.94 -27.30 0.25
N TYR A 309 -2.17 -26.83 0.15
CA TYR A 309 -3.04 -26.62 1.33
C TYR A 309 -3.18 -27.91 2.15
N THR A 310 -3.34 -29.05 1.50
CA THR A 310 -3.45 -30.35 2.16
C THR A 310 -2.21 -30.66 3.00
N GLU A 311 -1.01 -30.48 2.44
CA GLU A 311 0.26 -30.67 3.17
C GLU A 311 0.42 -29.62 4.28
N ALA A 312 0.04 -28.35 4.03
CA ALA A 312 0.06 -27.32 5.05
C ALA A 312 -0.82 -27.65 6.25
N ILE A 313 -2.04 -28.14 6.02
CA ILE A 313 -2.94 -28.61 7.07
C ILE A 313 -2.30 -29.76 7.89
N GLU A 314 -1.65 -30.74 7.25
CA GLU A 314 -0.98 -31.83 7.96
C GLU A 314 0.22 -31.33 8.80
N LEU A 315 0.92 -30.30 8.33
CA LEU A 315 2.00 -29.67 9.10
C LEU A 315 1.43 -28.91 10.32
N LEU A 316 0.37 -28.14 10.13
CA LEU A 316 -0.29 -27.34 11.16
C LEU A 316 -0.94 -28.21 12.25
N LYS A 317 -1.59 -29.33 11.89
CA LYS A 317 -2.21 -30.26 12.82
C LYS A 317 -1.26 -30.77 13.90
N LYS A 318 0.04 -30.87 13.62
CA LYS A 318 1.05 -31.27 14.59
C LYS A 318 1.18 -30.30 15.76
N ASN A 319 0.76 -29.04 15.59
CA ASN A 319 0.77 -27.98 16.59
C ASN A 319 -0.63 -27.51 17.00
N ASN A 320 -1.68 -28.21 16.61
CA ASN A 320 -3.08 -27.76 16.71
C ASN A 320 -3.51 -27.41 18.15
N ALA A 321 -2.93 -28.10 19.14
CA ALA A 321 -3.23 -27.86 20.56
C ALA A 321 -2.76 -26.48 21.07
N ASN A 322 -1.89 -25.80 20.34
CA ASN A 322 -1.32 -24.49 20.70
C ASN A 322 -1.95 -23.34 19.91
N PHE A 323 -2.87 -23.62 18.98
CA PHE A 323 -3.58 -22.59 18.22
C PHE A 323 -4.88 -22.20 18.92
N ASP A 324 -5.25 -20.93 18.83
CA ASP A 324 -6.55 -20.44 19.27
C ASP A 324 -7.69 -21.00 18.39
N TYR A 325 -7.42 -21.17 17.09
CA TYR A 325 -8.32 -21.77 16.12
C TYR A 325 -7.73 -23.10 15.60
N HIS A 326 -8.38 -24.21 15.90
CA HIS A 326 -7.97 -25.50 15.39
C HIS A 326 -8.16 -25.61 13.89
N VAL A 327 -7.16 -26.14 13.17
CA VAL A 327 -7.28 -26.36 11.73
C VAL A 327 -7.76 -27.77 11.42
N GLU A 328 -8.65 -27.84 10.43
CA GLU A 328 -9.06 -29.07 9.75
C GLU A 328 -9.07 -28.82 8.24
N TRP A 329 -9.05 -29.89 7.46
CA TRP A 329 -9.15 -29.75 6.01
C TRP A 329 -10.49 -29.12 5.62
N GLY A 330 -10.48 -28.05 4.83
CA GLY A 330 -11.64 -27.25 4.49
C GLY A 330 -11.82 -25.98 5.34
N SER A 331 -11.00 -25.77 6.37
CA SER A 331 -10.99 -24.53 7.18
C SER A 331 -10.20 -23.42 6.51
N ASP A 332 -10.65 -22.17 6.64
CA ASP A 332 -9.82 -21.01 6.31
C ASP A 332 -8.61 -20.93 7.25
N LEU A 333 -7.43 -20.68 6.68
CA LEU A 333 -6.23 -20.41 7.46
C LEU A 333 -6.37 -19.06 8.16
N GLN A 334 -6.12 -19.05 9.47
CA GLN A 334 -6.06 -17.82 10.24
C GLN A 334 -4.63 -17.28 10.27
N THR A 335 -4.46 -16.01 10.60
CA THR A 335 -3.15 -15.36 10.66
C THR A 335 -2.12 -16.12 11.52
N GLU A 336 -2.55 -16.75 12.60
CA GLU A 336 -1.66 -17.57 13.45
C GLU A 336 -1.10 -18.78 12.70
N HIS A 337 -1.91 -19.42 11.86
CA HIS A 337 -1.52 -20.55 11.02
C HIS A 337 -0.53 -20.12 9.93
N GLU A 338 -0.82 -19.02 9.24
CA GLU A 338 0.00 -18.45 8.17
C GLU A 338 1.39 -18.04 8.71
N ARG A 339 1.41 -17.38 9.87
CA ARG A 339 2.66 -17.01 10.53
C ARG A 339 3.45 -18.23 11.03
N TYR A 340 2.78 -19.24 11.57
CA TYR A 340 3.44 -20.46 11.99
C TYR A 340 4.10 -21.19 10.82
N LEU A 341 3.45 -21.23 9.65
CA LEU A 341 4.05 -21.77 8.42
C LEU A 341 5.31 -20.99 8.04
N THR A 342 5.24 -19.66 7.99
CA THR A 342 6.34 -18.81 7.51
C THR A 342 7.46 -18.61 8.51
N GLU A 343 7.17 -18.56 9.82
CA GLU A 343 8.13 -18.21 10.87
C GLU A 343 8.76 -19.43 11.54
N GLU A 344 8.00 -20.52 11.70
CA GLU A 344 8.46 -21.72 12.44
C GLU A 344 8.82 -22.88 11.50
N ILE A 345 7.98 -23.15 10.48
CA ILE A 345 8.17 -24.31 9.61
C ILE A 345 9.14 -24.00 8.48
N PHE A 346 8.79 -23.04 7.60
CA PHE A 346 9.58 -22.73 6.40
C PHE A 346 10.69 -21.70 6.65
N LYS A 347 10.52 -20.83 7.64
CA LYS A 347 11.44 -19.72 8.00
C LYS A 347 11.77 -18.80 6.81
N ARG A 348 10.79 -18.65 5.91
CA ARG A 348 10.84 -17.85 4.68
C ARG A 348 9.43 -17.68 4.12
N PRO A 349 9.22 -16.82 3.11
CA PRO A 349 7.94 -16.76 2.40
C PRO A 349 7.56 -18.10 1.81
N VAL A 350 6.27 -18.39 1.76
CA VAL A 350 5.74 -19.64 1.24
C VAL A 350 4.45 -19.41 0.45
N PHE A 351 4.34 -20.03 -0.72
CA PHE A 351 3.09 -20.17 -1.43
C PHE A 351 2.35 -21.41 -0.91
N VAL A 352 1.12 -21.23 -0.49
CA VAL A 352 0.17 -22.31 -0.21
C VAL A 352 -0.75 -22.42 -1.42
N THR A 353 -0.87 -23.61 -2.00
CA THR A 353 -1.61 -23.84 -3.24
C THR A 353 -2.71 -24.89 -3.09
N ASP A 354 -3.56 -25.02 -4.10
CA ASP A 354 -4.54 -26.10 -4.22
C ASP A 354 -5.51 -26.17 -3.04
N TYR A 355 -6.18 -25.06 -2.80
CA TYR A 355 -7.18 -24.91 -1.74
C TYR A 355 -8.49 -25.65 -2.05
N PRO A 356 -9.25 -26.05 -1.02
CA PRO A 356 -10.59 -26.57 -1.21
C PRO A 356 -11.48 -25.59 -1.98
N LYS A 357 -12.22 -26.10 -2.97
CA LYS A 357 -13.09 -25.26 -3.82
C LYS A 357 -14.18 -24.51 -3.06
N GLU A 358 -14.61 -25.05 -1.92
CA GLU A 358 -15.71 -24.51 -1.10
C GLU A 358 -15.34 -23.16 -0.47
N ILE A 359 -14.06 -22.90 -0.23
CA ILE A 359 -13.58 -21.68 0.41
C ILE A 359 -12.90 -20.69 -0.56
N LYS A 360 -13.02 -20.93 -1.87
CA LYS A 360 -12.42 -20.06 -2.90
C LYS A 360 -13.44 -19.66 -3.96
N ALA A 361 -13.13 -18.57 -4.68
CA ALA A 361 -14.04 -17.94 -5.64
C ALA A 361 -14.36 -18.81 -6.87
N PHE A 362 -15.46 -18.48 -7.53
CA PHE A 362 -16.05 -19.28 -8.63
C PHE A 362 -15.17 -19.36 -9.88
N TYR A 363 -14.34 -18.36 -10.13
CA TYR A 363 -13.53 -18.22 -11.33
C TYR A 363 -12.20 -18.99 -11.27
N MET A 364 -11.86 -19.58 -10.14
CA MET A 364 -10.62 -20.33 -9.97
C MET A 364 -10.69 -21.69 -10.64
N ARG A 365 -9.63 -22.10 -11.32
CA ARG A 365 -9.58 -23.35 -12.07
C ARG A 365 -9.74 -24.55 -11.16
N LEU A 366 -10.75 -25.38 -11.43
CA LEU A 366 -10.97 -26.62 -10.71
C LEU A 366 -9.90 -27.65 -11.10
N ASN A 367 -9.19 -28.20 -10.13
CA ASN A 367 -8.19 -29.25 -10.33
C ASN A 367 -8.85 -30.58 -10.74
N ASP A 368 -8.05 -31.49 -11.28
CA ASP A 368 -8.55 -32.78 -11.81
C ASP A 368 -9.09 -33.70 -10.72
N ASP A 369 -8.79 -33.43 -9.45
CA ASP A 369 -9.36 -34.13 -8.30
C ASP A 369 -10.83 -33.78 -8.02
N GLY A 370 -11.35 -32.73 -8.66
CA GLY A 370 -12.70 -32.22 -8.49
C GLY A 370 -13.02 -31.62 -7.11
N LYS A 371 -12.04 -31.48 -6.24
CA LYS A 371 -12.16 -31.03 -4.84
C LYS A 371 -11.40 -29.74 -4.56
N THR A 372 -10.25 -29.56 -5.22
CA THR A 372 -9.39 -28.40 -5.03
C THR A 372 -9.39 -27.49 -6.25
N VAL A 373 -8.96 -26.25 -6.06
CA VAL A 373 -8.78 -25.28 -7.14
C VAL A 373 -7.33 -24.80 -7.18
N ALA A 374 -6.84 -24.45 -8.36
CA ALA A 374 -5.51 -23.93 -8.60
C ALA A 374 -5.37 -22.47 -8.07
N ALA A 375 -5.63 -22.31 -6.79
CA ALA A 375 -5.42 -21.06 -6.05
C ALA A 375 -4.03 -21.02 -5.44
N MET A 376 -3.54 -19.83 -5.16
CA MET A 376 -2.35 -19.60 -4.35
C MET A 376 -2.54 -18.45 -3.38
N ASP A 377 -1.99 -18.57 -2.18
CA ASP A 377 -1.77 -17.47 -1.27
C ASP A 377 -0.28 -17.36 -0.96
N CYS A 378 0.33 -16.20 -1.18
CA CYS A 378 1.71 -15.92 -0.79
C CYS A 378 1.72 -15.41 0.65
N LEU A 379 2.31 -16.19 1.52
CA LEU A 379 2.45 -15.89 2.94
C LEU A 379 3.87 -15.36 3.22
N VAL A 380 3.96 -14.30 4.02
CA VAL A 380 5.25 -13.73 4.44
C VAL A 380 5.35 -13.62 5.95
N PRO A 381 6.56 -13.75 6.54
CA PRO A 381 6.77 -13.60 7.98
C PRO A 381 6.27 -12.24 8.49
N GLY A 382 5.61 -12.20 9.65
CA GLY A 382 5.13 -10.99 10.31
C GLY A 382 3.72 -10.57 9.92
N ILE A 383 3.28 -10.80 8.69
CA ILE A 383 1.94 -10.41 8.21
C ILE A 383 1.04 -11.62 7.94
N GLY A 384 1.56 -12.70 7.39
CA GLY A 384 0.78 -13.79 6.81
C GLY A 384 0.52 -13.52 5.32
N GLU A 385 -0.72 -13.73 4.85
CA GLU A 385 -1.08 -13.49 3.45
C GLU A 385 -0.85 -12.05 3.00
N ILE A 386 -0.08 -11.88 1.94
CA ILE A 386 0.20 -10.60 1.27
C ILE A 386 -0.32 -10.57 -0.17
N ILE A 387 -0.34 -11.70 -0.85
CA ILE A 387 -0.84 -11.87 -2.21
C ILE A 387 -1.77 -13.08 -2.23
N GLY A 388 -2.93 -12.95 -2.87
CA GLY A 388 -3.81 -14.05 -3.22
C GLY A 388 -4.01 -14.11 -4.73
N GLY A 389 -3.98 -15.31 -5.32
CA GLY A 389 -4.09 -15.47 -6.77
C GLY A 389 -4.61 -16.83 -7.19
N SER A 390 -4.72 -17.05 -8.49
CA SER A 390 -5.10 -18.34 -9.05
C SER A 390 -4.84 -18.44 -10.55
N GLN A 391 -4.71 -19.64 -11.06
CA GLN A 391 -5.09 -19.90 -12.44
C GLN A 391 -6.60 -19.76 -12.56
N ARG A 392 -7.07 -19.13 -13.65
CA ARG A 392 -8.49 -18.87 -13.90
C ARG A 392 -9.10 -20.06 -14.63
N GLU A 393 -10.39 -20.31 -14.41
CA GLU A 393 -11.10 -21.38 -15.11
C GLU A 393 -11.33 -21.02 -16.58
N GLU A 394 -10.65 -21.69 -17.47
CA GLU A 394 -10.75 -21.50 -18.92
C GLU A 394 -11.81 -22.38 -19.60
N ARG A 395 -12.31 -23.40 -18.90
CA ARG A 395 -13.30 -24.35 -19.42
C ARG A 395 -14.71 -23.81 -19.19
N TYR A 396 -15.39 -23.49 -20.27
CA TYR A 396 -16.74 -22.88 -20.21
C TYR A 396 -17.72 -23.71 -19.36
N ASP A 397 -17.80 -25.03 -19.61
CA ASP A 397 -18.75 -25.91 -18.94
C ASP A 397 -18.48 -26.04 -17.43
N VAL A 398 -17.22 -26.06 -17.04
CA VAL A 398 -16.81 -26.11 -15.63
C VAL A 398 -17.14 -24.81 -14.93
N LEU A 399 -16.81 -23.67 -15.55
CA LEU A 399 -17.11 -22.34 -15.00
C LEU A 399 -18.62 -22.14 -14.79
N THR A 400 -19.44 -22.45 -15.80
CA THR A 400 -20.90 -22.32 -15.71
C THR A 400 -21.52 -23.28 -14.68
N SER A 401 -20.97 -24.50 -14.57
CA SER A 401 -21.39 -25.44 -13.50
C SER A 401 -21.09 -24.87 -12.12
N ARG A 402 -19.90 -24.28 -11.93
CA ARG A 402 -19.51 -23.67 -10.67
C ARG A 402 -20.37 -22.44 -10.32
N MET A 403 -20.68 -21.61 -11.30
CA MET A 403 -21.61 -20.48 -11.13
C MET A 403 -22.99 -20.94 -10.67
N LYS A 404 -23.51 -22.03 -11.22
CA LYS A 404 -24.79 -22.62 -10.80
C LYS A 404 -24.74 -23.14 -9.35
N GLU A 405 -23.69 -23.84 -8.97
CA GLU A 405 -23.48 -24.28 -7.58
C GLU A 405 -23.57 -23.11 -6.58
N LEU A 406 -23.05 -21.93 -6.96
CA LEU A 406 -23.01 -20.73 -6.13
C LEU A 406 -24.24 -19.81 -6.35
N ASN A 407 -25.25 -20.22 -7.11
CA ASN A 407 -26.44 -19.44 -7.45
C ASN A 407 -26.14 -18.09 -8.13
N LEU A 408 -25.04 -18.00 -8.89
CA LEU A 408 -24.71 -16.84 -9.72
C LEU A 408 -25.48 -16.92 -11.03
N LYS A 409 -26.00 -15.78 -11.49
CA LYS A 409 -26.76 -15.69 -12.74
C LYS A 409 -25.83 -15.51 -13.92
N GLU A 410 -25.89 -16.41 -14.89
CA GLU A 410 -25.05 -16.34 -16.10
C GLU A 410 -25.27 -15.01 -16.88
N GLU A 411 -26.49 -14.46 -16.84
CA GLU A 411 -26.82 -13.20 -17.52
C GLU A 411 -26.01 -12.02 -17.02
N ASP A 412 -25.69 -11.98 -15.72
CA ASP A 412 -24.92 -10.90 -15.11
C ASP A 412 -23.43 -10.96 -15.49
N TYR A 413 -22.96 -12.14 -15.94
CA TYR A 413 -21.57 -12.41 -16.32
C TYR A 413 -21.43 -12.86 -17.79
N SER A 414 -22.40 -12.60 -18.65
CA SER A 414 -22.40 -13.06 -20.05
C SER A 414 -21.15 -12.60 -20.80
N TRP A 415 -20.72 -11.36 -20.62
CA TRP A 415 -19.51 -10.78 -21.19
C TRP A 415 -18.22 -11.47 -20.70
N TYR A 416 -18.20 -11.94 -19.47
CA TYR A 416 -17.07 -12.68 -18.89
C TYR A 416 -17.03 -14.13 -19.42
N LEU A 417 -18.19 -14.77 -19.58
CA LEU A 417 -18.31 -16.10 -20.19
C LEU A 417 -17.89 -16.10 -21.66
N ASP A 418 -18.10 -14.99 -22.38
CA ASP A 418 -17.66 -14.86 -23.77
C ASP A 418 -16.15 -14.98 -23.94
N LEU A 419 -15.34 -14.65 -22.93
CA LEU A 419 -13.89 -14.87 -22.94
C LEU A 419 -13.51 -16.35 -23.10
N ARG A 420 -14.38 -17.28 -22.68
CA ARG A 420 -14.17 -18.72 -22.80
C ARG A 420 -14.72 -19.26 -24.13
N ARG A 421 -15.70 -18.55 -24.72
CA ARG A 421 -16.30 -18.93 -26.00
C ARG A 421 -15.50 -18.47 -27.21
N TYR A 422 -14.81 -17.33 -27.09
CA TYR A 422 -14.15 -16.66 -28.20
C TYR A 422 -12.63 -16.67 -28.02
N GLY A 423 -12.00 -17.84 -28.15
CA GLY A 423 -10.56 -18.00 -28.08
C GLY A 423 -10.00 -17.98 -26.66
N GLY A 424 -10.75 -18.53 -25.71
CA GLY A 424 -10.29 -18.69 -24.34
C GLY A 424 -9.01 -19.52 -24.23
N THR A 425 -8.12 -19.11 -23.36
CA THR A 425 -6.87 -19.83 -23.07
C THR A 425 -6.63 -19.91 -21.57
N LYS A 426 -5.75 -20.79 -21.13
CA LYS A 426 -5.29 -20.76 -19.75
C LYS A 426 -4.69 -19.40 -19.42
N HIS A 427 -5.04 -18.87 -18.30
CA HIS A 427 -4.53 -17.60 -17.81
C HIS A 427 -4.57 -17.56 -16.28
N ALA A 428 -3.77 -16.72 -15.69
CA ALA A 428 -3.60 -16.63 -14.26
C ALA A 428 -3.36 -15.20 -13.83
N GLY A 429 -3.57 -14.92 -12.56
CA GLY A 429 -3.33 -13.62 -12.00
C GLY A 429 -3.49 -13.61 -10.49
N TYR A 430 -3.05 -12.53 -9.89
CA TYR A 430 -3.11 -12.37 -8.44
C TYR A 430 -3.52 -10.95 -8.02
N GLY A 431 -3.87 -10.79 -6.75
CA GLY A 431 -4.10 -9.50 -6.12
C GLY A 431 -3.10 -9.24 -5.00
N LEU A 432 -2.44 -8.07 -5.04
CA LEU A 432 -1.65 -7.53 -3.94
C LEU A 432 -2.36 -6.32 -3.36
N GLY A 433 -2.73 -6.37 -2.09
CA GLY A 433 -3.18 -5.17 -1.37
C GLY A 433 -2.03 -4.20 -1.14
N PHE A 434 -2.09 -3.02 -1.75
CA PHE A 434 -0.98 -2.06 -1.70
C PHE A 434 -0.68 -1.60 -0.28
N GLU A 435 -1.69 -1.38 0.53
CA GLU A 435 -1.54 -0.98 1.92
C GLU A 435 -0.84 -2.09 2.75
N ARG A 436 -1.16 -3.36 2.51
CA ARG A 436 -0.45 -4.48 3.16
C ARG A 436 1.03 -4.49 2.76
N ALA A 437 1.33 -4.25 1.49
CA ALA A 437 2.71 -4.13 1.03
C ALA A 437 3.44 -2.95 1.70
N VAL A 438 2.81 -1.78 1.81
CA VAL A 438 3.40 -0.63 2.51
C VAL A 438 3.58 -0.89 4.00
N MET A 439 2.60 -1.54 4.67
CA MET A 439 2.78 -1.99 6.06
C MET A 439 3.98 -2.90 6.20
N TYR A 440 4.14 -3.84 5.29
CA TYR A 440 5.25 -4.80 5.28
C TYR A 440 6.61 -4.11 5.10
N LEU A 441 6.70 -3.18 4.15
CA LEU A 441 7.91 -2.41 3.87
C LEU A 441 8.31 -1.47 5.01
N THR A 442 7.35 -0.97 5.78
CA THR A 442 7.59 0.07 6.81
C THR A 442 7.58 -0.45 8.24
N GLY A 443 7.09 -1.68 8.46
CA GLY A 443 6.86 -2.22 9.80
C GLY A 443 5.67 -1.60 10.53
N MET A 444 4.85 -0.79 9.85
CA MET A 444 3.65 -0.20 10.45
C MET A 444 2.59 -1.27 10.71
N SER A 445 2.05 -1.31 11.92
CA SER A 445 1.16 -2.37 12.39
C SER A 445 -0.33 -2.13 12.09
N ASN A 446 -0.69 -0.95 11.56
CA ASN A 446 -2.10 -0.59 11.33
C ASN A 446 -2.28 0.06 9.95
N ILE A 447 -3.21 -0.47 9.17
CA ILE A 447 -3.51 0.01 7.82
C ILE A 447 -3.88 1.51 7.76
N ARG A 448 -4.49 2.04 8.85
CA ARG A 448 -4.82 3.46 8.96
C ARG A 448 -3.60 4.37 8.94
N ASP A 449 -2.43 3.82 9.22
CA ASP A 449 -1.17 4.57 9.31
C ASP A 449 -0.34 4.51 8.01
N VAL A 450 -0.84 3.81 7.00
CA VAL A 450 -0.22 3.78 5.65
C VAL A 450 -1.13 4.37 4.57
N LEU A 451 -2.33 4.77 4.95
CA LEU A 451 -3.27 5.52 4.10
C LEU A 451 -3.18 7.03 4.40
N PRO A 452 -3.16 7.92 3.39
CA PRO A 452 -3.18 9.36 3.63
C PRO A 452 -4.36 9.81 4.47
N PHE A 453 -5.57 9.44 4.06
CA PHE A 453 -6.84 9.70 4.73
C PHE A 453 -7.64 8.39 4.80
N PRO A 454 -7.53 7.62 5.89
CA PRO A 454 -8.14 6.30 5.96
C PRO A 454 -9.68 6.37 5.98
N ARG A 455 -10.29 5.47 5.19
CA ARG A 455 -11.73 5.21 5.20
C ARG A 455 -11.96 3.89 5.90
N THR A 456 -12.62 3.93 7.04
CA THR A 456 -12.91 2.74 7.87
C THR A 456 -14.28 2.88 8.49
N VAL A 457 -14.78 1.80 9.10
CA VAL A 457 -16.06 1.83 9.81
C VAL A 457 -16.11 3.02 10.80
N GLY A 458 -17.14 3.85 10.66
CA GLY A 458 -17.36 5.03 11.49
C GLY A 458 -16.39 6.20 11.25
N ASN A 459 -15.57 6.16 10.19
CA ASN A 459 -14.62 7.24 9.90
C ASN A 459 -14.50 7.53 8.40
N ALA A 460 -14.87 8.75 8.03
CA ALA A 460 -14.69 9.33 6.71
C ALA A 460 -14.23 10.80 6.79
N GLU A 461 -13.55 11.16 7.88
CA GLU A 461 -13.07 12.53 8.13
C GLU A 461 -11.97 12.93 7.14
N PHE A 462 -11.95 14.24 6.79
CA PHE A 462 -11.09 14.85 5.77
C PHE A 462 -11.52 14.46 4.35
#